data_926bb453b1a8f96c6bb468aea378c57d
#
_entry.id   926bb453b1a8f96c6bb468aea378c57d
#
_cell.length_a   1.000
_cell.length_b   1.000
_cell.length_c   1.000
_cell.angle_alpha   90.00
_cell.angle_beta   90.00
_cell.angle_gamma   90.00
#
_symmetry.space_group_name_H-M   'P 1'
#
loop_
_entity.id
_entity.type
_entity.pdbx_description
1 polymer ?
#
loop_
_entity_poly.entity_id
_entity_poly.type
_entity_poly.pdbx_seq_one_letter_code
_entity_poly.pdbx_strand_id
1 'polypeptide(L)'
;MRLKDVEQAYGDRVSMHWRTFPLIPDQRFGRRATEKTAEGWLRAGVEEPRALFVPPAVGVELPASSVPALTAIKCAERQGRESFERLHERLFLAYFRDHLDIGQPDVLWNLARELGLDVTRLQQDYAAGEAYEAALHDYAEGSAWFGVSAVPTVIFNEKLSLVGAVPEERYRAVIDWVLAGEPGGLVPIETTDVSQSTSIGPASS
;
A
#
# COMPACT_ATOMS: atom_id res chain seq x y z
N MET A 1 -7.55 -4.46 5.56
CA MET A 1 -8.50 -5.18 6.43
C MET A 1 -7.87 -6.47 6.92
N ARG A 2 -7.65 -7.49 6.09
CA ARG A 2 -7.01 -8.77 6.53
C ARG A 2 -5.71 -8.59 7.30
N LEU A 3 -4.80 -7.72 6.85
CA LEU A 3 -3.54 -7.47 7.54
C LEU A 3 -3.73 -6.80 8.92
N LYS A 4 -4.73 -5.93 9.10
CA LYS A 4 -5.07 -5.39 10.44
C LYS A 4 -5.57 -6.50 11.36
N ASP A 5 -6.41 -7.42 10.85
CA ASP A 5 -6.93 -8.56 11.62
C ASP A 5 -5.77 -9.49 12.05
N VAL A 6 -4.82 -9.74 11.13
CA VAL A 6 -3.59 -10.50 11.42
C VAL A 6 -2.75 -9.80 12.48
N GLU A 7 -2.44 -8.51 12.31
CA GLU A 7 -1.65 -7.74 13.28
C GLU A 7 -2.27 -7.78 14.68
N GLN A 8 -3.59 -7.57 14.76
CA GLN A 8 -4.32 -7.65 16.02
C GLN A 8 -4.26 -9.03 16.67
N ALA A 9 -4.34 -10.10 15.88
CA ALA A 9 -4.33 -11.46 16.39
C ALA A 9 -2.95 -11.89 16.92
N TYR A 10 -1.87 -11.38 16.35
CA TYR A 10 -0.52 -11.73 16.78
C TYR A 10 0.03 -10.76 17.85
N GLY A 11 -0.50 -9.53 17.93
CA GLY A 11 -0.08 -8.53 18.93
C GLY A 11 1.42 -8.29 18.90
N ASP A 12 2.05 -8.25 20.08
CA ASP A 12 3.48 -7.96 20.23
C ASP A 12 4.43 -9.04 19.68
N ARG A 13 3.89 -10.16 19.18
CA ARG A 13 4.72 -11.22 18.57
C ARG A 13 5.19 -10.87 17.16
N VAL A 14 4.56 -9.89 16.52
CA VAL A 14 4.92 -9.41 15.18
C VAL A 14 4.98 -7.88 15.18
N SER A 15 5.90 -7.34 14.40
CA SER A 15 5.97 -5.90 14.12
C SER A 15 5.66 -5.68 12.66
N MET A 16 4.62 -4.90 12.35
CA MET A 16 4.21 -4.60 10.98
C MET A 16 4.62 -3.17 10.60
N HIS A 17 5.39 -3.07 9.53
CA HIS A 17 5.84 -1.79 8.97
C HIS A 17 5.21 -1.57 7.60
N TRP A 18 4.43 -0.51 7.47
CA TRP A 18 3.84 -0.12 6.21
C TRP A 18 4.84 0.64 5.34
N ARG A 19 4.88 0.31 4.06
CA ARG A 19 5.69 0.97 3.05
C ARG A 19 4.81 1.47 1.92
N THR A 20 5.16 2.61 1.37
CA THR A 20 4.45 3.17 0.22
C THR A 20 5.00 2.59 -1.08
N PHE A 21 4.09 2.28 -2.02
CA PHE A 21 4.46 1.78 -3.34
C PHE A 21 3.58 2.45 -4.41
N PRO A 22 4.04 3.54 -5.04
CA PRO A 22 3.28 4.20 -6.09
C PRO A 22 3.20 3.34 -7.34
N LEU A 23 1.99 2.84 -7.64
CA LEU A 23 1.73 2.12 -8.90
C LEU A 23 1.80 3.03 -10.13
N ILE A 24 1.67 4.34 -9.91
CA ILE A 24 1.71 5.38 -10.93
C ILE A 24 2.61 6.48 -10.41
N PRO A 25 3.94 6.29 -10.50
CA PRO A 25 4.90 7.23 -9.92
C PRO A 25 4.98 8.55 -10.69
N ASP A 26 4.87 8.49 -12.03
CA ASP A 26 4.94 9.68 -12.90
C ASP A 26 3.98 9.50 -14.07
N GLN A 27 2.80 10.11 -13.97
CA GLN A 27 1.89 10.19 -15.11
C GLN A 27 1.58 11.64 -15.43
N ARG A 28 2.03 12.06 -16.60
CA ARG A 28 1.80 13.42 -17.14
C ARG A 28 0.43 13.55 -17.81
N PHE A 29 -0.28 12.44 -18.03
CA PHE A 29 -1.57 12.41 -18.72
C PHE A 29 -2.63 11.84 -17.79
N GLY A 30 -3.82 12.45 -17.84
CA GLY A 30 -4.98 11.97 -17.11
C GLY A 30 -5.33 10.52 -17.50
N ARG A 31 -5.78 9.76 -16.52
CA ARG A 31 -6.27 8.39 -16.70
C ARG A 31 -7.78 8.38 -16.70
N ARG A 32 -8.36 7.49 -17.47
CA ARG A 32 -9.80 7.25 -17.46
C ARG A 32 -10.10 5.80 -17.11
N ALA A 33 -11.17 5.59 -16.38
CA ALA A 33 -11.67 4.26 -16.08
C ALA A 33 -12.07 3.54 -17.37
N THR A 34 -11.67 2.29 -17.49
CA THR A 34 -12.02 1.38 -18.57
C THR A 34 -12.96 0.29 -18.04
N GLU A 35 -13.56 -0.50 -18.92
CA GLU A 35 -14.30 -1.71 -18.54
C GLU A 35 -13.46 -2.62 -17.65
N LYS A 36 -12.19 -2.85 -18.04
CA LYS A 36 -11.25 -3.64 -17.24
C LYS A 36 -11.02 -3.06 -15.84
N THR A 37 -11.01 -1.74 -15.69
CA THR A 37 -10.93 -1.08 -14.38
C THR A 37 -12.14 -1.41 -13.54
N ALA A 38 -13.34 -1.22 -14.08
CA ALA A 38 -14.60 -1.49 -13.38
C ALA A 38 -14.73 -2.97 -12.99
N GLU A 39 -14.42 -3.89 -13.91
CA GLU A 39 -14.40 -5.32 -13.62
C GLU A 39 -13.40 -5.71 -12.54
N GLY A 40 -12.20 -5.10 -12.54
CA GLY A 40 -11.18 -5.33 -11.52
C GLY A 40 -11.66 -4.92 -10.13
N TRP A 41 -12.31 -3.76 -10.01
CA TRP A 41 -12.87 -3.30 -8.74
C TRP A 41 -14.06 -4.14 -8.30
N LEU A 42 -14.91 -4.59 -9.23
CA LEU A 42 -16.01 -5.50 -8.92
C LEU A 42 -15.50 -6.81 -8.32
N ARG A 43 -14.48 -7.42 -8.94
CA ARG A 43 -13.87 -8.66 -8.41
C ARG A 43 -13.25 -8.43 -7.03
N ALA A 44 -12.51 -7.35 -6.85
CA ALA A 44 -11.93 -7.01 -5.55
C ALA A 44 -13.00 -6.83 -4.45
N GLY A 45 -14.15 -6.23 -4.79
CA GLY A 45 -15.27 -6.08 -3.87
C GLY A 45 -15.96 -7.41 -3.51
N VAL A 46 -15.99 -8.37 -4.44
CA VAL A 46 -16.49 -9.73 -4.15
C VAL A 46 -15.52 -10.48 -3.22
N GLU A 47 -14.22 -10.34 -3.44
CA GLU A 47 -13.19 -10.99 -2.63
C GLU A 47 -13.04 -10.40 -1.22
N GLU A 48 -13.30 -9.10 -1.06
CA GLU A 48 -13.22 -8.39 0.23
C GLU A 48 -14.37 -7.38 0.36
N PRO A 49 -15.59 -7.82 0.71
CA PRO A 49 -16.77 -6.94 0.79
C PRO A 49 -16.62 -5.79 1.80
N ARG A 50 -15.79 -5.95 2.84
CA ARG A 50 -15.51 -4.90 3.84
C ARG A 50 -14.75 -3.71 3.25
N ALA A 51 -14.10 -3.88 2.09
CA ALA A 51 -13.33 -2.85 1.44
C ALA A 51 -14.19 -1.82 0.67
N LEU A 52 -15.49 -2.09 0.50
CA LEU A 52 -16.48 -1.17 -0.08
C LEU A 52 -16.09 -0.63 -1.46
N PHE A 53 -15.60 -1.49 -2.34
CA PHE A 53 -15.33 -1.10 -3.72
C PHE A 53 -16.61 -0.76 -4.46
N VAL A 54 -16.66 0.42 -5.08
CA VAL A 54 -17.71 0.85 -6.00
C VAL A 54 -17.09 0.99 -7.38
N PRO A 55 -17.42 0.13 -8.36
CA PRO A 55 -16.83 0.22 -9.71
C PRO A 55 -17.11 1.59 -10.35
N PRO A 56 -16.10 2.26 -10.92
CA PRO A 56 -16.30 3.54 -11.59
C PRO A 56 -17.04 3.34 -12.93
N ALA A 57 -17.80 4.34 -13.37
CA ALA A 57 -18.32 4.36 -14.72
C ALA A 57 -17.17 4.48 -15.74
N VAL A 58 -17.32 3.82 -16.90
CA VAL A 58 -16.32 3.91 -17.99
C VAL A 58 -16.19 5.36 -18.44
N GLY A 59 -14.96 5.82 -18.61
CA GLY A 59 -14.62 7.17 -19.02
C GLY A 59 -14.48 8.19 -17.88
N VAL A 60 -14.81 7.83 -16.63
CA VAL A 60 -14.57 8.68 -15.46
C VAL A 60 -13.07 8.92 -15.31
N GLU A 61 -12.68 10.15 -14.99
CA GLU A 61 -11.29 10.52 -14.73
C GLU A 61 -10.82 9.90 -13.42
N LEU A 62 -9.62 9.33 -13.46
CA LEU A 62 -8.93 8.76 -12.32
C LEU A 62 -7.68 9.59 -12.00
N PRO A 63 -7.20 9.60 -10.74
CA PRO A 63 -5.96 10.28 -10.38
C PRO A 63 -4.81 9.97 -11.34
N ALA A 64 -4.12 11.00 -11.80
CA ALA A 64 -2.99 10.86 -12.71
C ALA A 64 -1.78 10.21 -12.02
N SER A 65 -1.63 10.43 -10.71
CA SER A 65 -0.56 9.85 -9.89
C SER A 65 -1.07 9.47 -8.51
N SER A 66 -0.48 8.42 -7.91
CA SER A 66 -0.71 8.04 -6.52
C SER A 66 0.26 8.73 -5.55
N VAL A 67 1.31 9.36 -6.06
CA VAL A 67 2.38 9.97 -5.24
C VAL A 67 1.85 11.04 -4.28
N PRO A 68 0.93 11.96 -4.66
CA PRO A 68 0.41 12.96 -3.73
C PRO A 68 -0.24 12.33 -2.49
N ALA A 69 -1.10 11.32 -2.69
CA ALA A 69 -1.75 10.61 -1.60
C ALA A 69 -0.75 9.87 -0.70
N LEU A 70 0.25 9.21 -1.28
CA LEU A 70 1.29 8.50 -0.53
C LEU A 70 2.19 9.46 0.24
N THR A 71 2.49 10.64 -0.31
CA THR A 71 3.19 11.71 0.41
C THR A 71 2.37 12.19 1.61
N ALA A 72 1.07 12.41 1.44
CA ALA A 72 0.19 12.81 2.53
C ALA A 72 0.12 11.74 3.65
N ILE A 73 0.15 10.45 3.30
CA ILE A 73 0.25 9.34 4.27
C ILE A 73 1.55 9.43 5.07
N LYS A 74 2.68 9.70 4.43
CA LYS A 74 3.98 9.89 5.12
C LYS A 74 3.96 11.12 6.04
N CYS A 75 3.27 12.19 5.67
CA CYS A 75 3.06 13.34 6.56
C CYS A 75 2.19 12.97 7.78
N ALA A 76 1.13 12.16 7.58
CA ALA A 76 0.28 11.72 8.68
C ALA A 76 1.02 10.75 9.64
N GLU A 77 1.93 9.93 9.12
CA GLU A 77 2.79 9.04 9.91
C GLU A 77 3.63 9.84 10.94
N ARG A 78 4.08 11.06 10.57
CA ARG A 78 4.80 11.99 11.46
C ARG A 78 3.92 12.57 12.57
N GLN A 79 2.59 12.51 12.43
CA GLN A 79 1.64 12.89 13.47
C GLN A 79 1.26 11.71 14.37
N GLY A 80 1.79 10.53 14.11
CA GLY A 80 1.60 9.31 14.86
C GLY A 80 0.84 8.22 14.12
N ARG A 81 0.94 7.00 14.64
CA ARG A 81 0.37 5.79 14.03
C ARG A 81 -1.14 5.91 13.80
N GLU A 82 -1.88 6.43 14.77
CA GLU A 82 -3.33 6.60 14.65
C GLU A 82 -3.70 7.53 13.49
N SER A 83 -2.99 8.66 13.34
CA SER A 83 -3.19 9.60 12.24
C SER A 83 -2.93 8.97 10.89
N PHE A 84 -1.84 8.20 10.79
CA PHE A 84 -1.51 7.39 9.61
C PHE A 84 -2.64 6.42 9.25
N GLU A 85 -3.08 5.58 10.20
CA GLU A 85 -4.08 4.54 9.95
C GLU A 85 -5.42 5.13 9.50
N ARG A 86 -5.86 6.22 10.15
CA ARG A 86 -7.11 6.90 9.82
C ARG A 86 -7.07 7.54 8.44
N LEU A 87 -5.97 8.24 8.09
CA LEU A 87 -5.84 8.85 6.77
C LEU A 87 -5.69 7.79 5.69
N HIS A 88 -4.92 6.73 5.92
CA HIS A 88 -4.76 5.63 4.98
C HIS A 88 -6.10 4.97 4.64
N GLU A 89 -6.91 4.64 5.65
CA GLU A 89 -8.23 4.06 5.44
C GLU A 89 -9.17 5.03 4.71
N ARG A 90 -9.16 6.30 5.11
CA ARG A 90 -10.01 7.32 4.48
C ARG A 90 -9.63 7.57 3.01
N LEU A 91 -8.34 7.59 2.68
CA LEU A 91 -7.87 7.71 1.30
C LEU A 91 -8.27 6.50 0.44
N PHE A 92 -8.22 5.29 1.01
CA PHE A 92 -8.71 4.10 0.34
C PHE A 92 -10.19 4.25 -0.03
N LEU A 93 -11.04 4.64 0.92
CA LEU A 93 -12.46 4.86 0.69
C LEU A 93 -12.71 6.02 -0.28
N ALA A 94 -11.94 7.10 -0.18
CA ALA A 94 -12.03 8.25 -1.08
C ALA A 94 -11.83 7.84 -2.54
N TYR A 95 -10.85 6.99 -2.80
CA TYR A 95 -10.55 6.51 -4.14
C TYR A 95 -11.52 5.43 -4.62
N PHE A 96 -11.69 4.35 -3.84
CA PHE A 96 -12.41 3.16 -4.29
C PHE A 96 -13.93 3.21 -4.09
N ARG A 97 -14.43 4.06 -3.21
CA ARG A 97 -15.86 4.20 -2.93
C ARG A 97 -16.42 5.55 -3.41
N ASP A 98 -15.73 6.64 -3.05
CA ASP A 98 -16.24 8.00 -3.24
C ASP A 98 -15.80 8.61 -4.59
N HIS A 99 -14.90 7.95 -5.31
CA HIS A 99 -14.31 8.37 -6.60
C HIS A 99 -13.67 9.77 -6.55
N LEU A 100 -13.07 10.13 -5.42
CA LEU A 100 -12.38 11.40 -5.30
C LEU A 100 -10.99 11.33 -5.96
N ASP A 101 -10.57 12.44 -6.55
CA ASP A 101 -9.21 12.56 -7.08
C ASP A 101 -8.20 12.80 -5.95
N ILE A 102 -7.68 11.70 -5.37
CA ILE A 102 -6.65 11.72 -4.32
C ILE A 102 -5.27 12.19 -4.81
N GLY A 103 -5.13 12.54 -6.08
CA GLY A 103 -3.97 13.23 -6.63
C GLY A 103 -4.00 14.74 -6.39
N GLN A 104 -5.14 15.30 -5.97
CA GLN A 104 -5.31 16.72 -5.74
C GLN A 104 -5.05 17.10 -4.28
N PRO A 105 -4.14 18.05 -4.00
CA PRO A 105 -3.81 18.46 -2.63
C PRO A 105 -5.03 18.92 -1.83
N ASP A 106 -5.94 19.69 -2.43
CA ASP A 106 -7.12 20.18 -1.71
C ASP A 106 -8.03 19.05 -1.22
N VAL A 107 -8.14 17.95 -1.99
CA VAL A 107 -8.87 16.76 -1.57
C VAL A 107 -8.18 16.14 -0.35
N LEU A 108 -6.85 16.04 -0.37
CA LEU A 108 -6.06 15.47 0.74
C LEU A 108 -6.23 16.28 2.03
N TRP A 109 -6.20 17.64 1.91
CA TRP A 109 -6.39 18.53 3.07
C TRP A 109 -7.81 18.45 3.64
N ASN A 110 -8.81 18.30 2.79
CA ASN A 110 -10.18 18.13 3.24
C ASN A 110 -10.37 16.82 3.99
N LEU A 111 -9.86 15.71 3.46
CA LEU A 111 -9.91 14.41 4.13
C LEU A 111 -9.17 14.42 5.47
N ALA A 112 -8.00 15.05 5.55
CA ALA A 112 -7.26 15.20 6.80
C ALA A 112 -8.04 16.03 7.84
N ARG A 113 -8.71 17.08 7.39
CA ARG A 113 -9.55 17.93 8.24
C ARG A 113 -10.77 17.18 8.78
N GLU A 114 -11.47 16.40 7.93
CA GLU A 114 -12.58 15.53 8.33
C GLU A 114 -12.18 14.58 9.48
N LEU A 115 -10.93 14.14 9.47
CA LEU A 115 -10.37 13.24 10.47
C LEU A 115 -9.82 13.96 11.71
N GLY A 116 -9.78 15.29 11.74
CA GLY A 116 -9.23 16.07 12.84
C GLY A 116 -7.71 15.99 12.95
N LEU A 117 -6.99 15.71 11.86
CA LEU A 117 -5.54 15.81 11.81
C LEU A 117 -5.09 17.29 11.85
N ASP A 118 -3.87 17.54 12.29
CA ASP A 118 -3.25 18.86 12.15
C ASP A 118 -2.91 19.14 10.69
N VAL A 119 -3.86 19.78 9.99
CA VAL A 119 -3.74 20.09 8.56
C VAL A 119 -2.62 21.07 8.29
N THR A 120 -2.39 22.03 9.19
CA THR A 120 -1.31 23.02 9.04
C THR A 120 0.06 22.33 9.05
N ARG A 121 0.29 21.47 10.02
CA ARG A 121 1.50 20.65 10.10
C ARG A 121 1.65 19.73 8.89
N LEU A 122 0.54 19.08 8.48
CA LEU A 122 0.53 18.17 7.33
C LEU A 122 0.92 18.92 6.04
N GLN A 123 0.43 20.13 5.82
CA GLN A 123 0.80 20.97 4.68
C GLN A 123 2.27 21.44 4.74
N GLN A 124 2.78 21.78 5.91
CA GLN A 124 4.17 22.13 6.11
C GLN A 124 5.10 20.95 5.81
N ASP A 125 4.82 19.77 6.36
CA ASP A 125 5.59 18.55 6.13
C ASP A 125 5.55 18.13 4.65
N TYR A 126 4.39 18.32 4.00
CA TYR A 126 4.23 18.05 2.57
C TYR A 126 5.08 18.99 1.71
N ALA A 127 5.06 20.29 2.01
CA ALA A 127 5.83 21.30 1.30
C ALA A 127 7.35 21.20 1.54
N ALA A 128 7.77 20.64 2.68
CA ALA A 128 9.19 20.43 3.01
C ALA A 128 9.86 19.36 2.10
N GLY A 129 9.08 18.48 1.48
CA GLY A 129 9.57 17.50 0.52
C GLY A 129 10.10 16.20 1.11
N GLU A 130 10.46 16.16 2.40
CA GLU A 130 11.01 14.96 3.04
C GLU A 130 10.04 13.77 3.04
N ALA A 131 8.74 14.04 3.15
CA ALA A 131 7.71 13.00 3.08
C ALA A 131 7.60 12.41 1.65
N TYR A 132 7.78 13.23 0.63
CA TYR A 132 7.87 12.81 -0.76
C TYR A 132 9.09 11.91 -0.99
N GLU A 133 10.28 12.35 -0.52
CA GLU A 133 11.51 11.56 -0.61
C GLU A 133 11.37 10.23 0.11
N ALA A 134 10.75 10.21 1.30
CA ALA A 134 10.49 8.98 2.04
C ALA A 134 9.55 8.01 1.27
N ALA A 135 8.53 8.54 0.59
CA ALA A 135 7.63 7.72 -0.23
C ALA A 135 8.36 7.11 -1.44
N LEU A 136 9.24 7.87 -2.09
CA LEU A 136 10.04 7.37 -3.21
C LEU A 136 11.15 6.40 -2.75
N HIS A 137 11.71 6.62 -1.56
CA HIS A 137 12.66 5.69 -0.96
C HIS A 137 12.03 4.32 -0.71
N ASP A 138 10.84 4.26 -0.10
CA ASP A 138 10.09 3.01 0.08
C ASP A 138 9.88 2.27 -1.26
N TYR A 139 9.53 3.02 -2.32
CA TYR A 139 9.37 2.46 -3.67
C TYR A 139 10.66 1.89 -4.23
N ALA A 140 11.76 2.65 -4.12
CA ALA A 140 13.07 2.23 -4.61
C ALA A 140 13.57 0.98 -3.87
N GLU A 141 13.44 0.96 -2.53
CA GLU A 141 13.77 -0.19 -1.69
C GLU A 141 12.94 -1.41 -2.07
N GLY A 142 11.61 -1.26 -2.15
CA GLY A 142 10.70 -2.35 -2.52
C GLY A 142 11.01 -2.92 -3.90
N SER A 143 11.26 -2.06 -4.88
CA SER A 143 11.52 -2.49 -6.25
C SER A 143 12.91 -3.11 -6.42
N ALA A 144 13.96 -2.45 -5.88
CA ALA A 144 15.34 -2.84 -6.15
C ALA A 144 15.81 -4.01 -5.25
N TRP A 145 15.39 -4.03 -3.98
CA TRP A 145 15.89 -5.02 -3.03
C TRP A 145 14.97 -6.20 -2.86
N PHE A 146 13.66 -5.98 -2.95
CA PHE A 146 12.67 -7.03 -2.73
C PHE A 146 11.91 -7.45 -3.99
N GLY A 147 12.22 -6.87 -5.15
CA GLY A 147 11.59 -7.21 -6.42
C GLY A 147 10.07 -6.99 -6.45
N VAL A 148 9.57 -6.07 -5.61
CA VAL A 148 8.13 -5.75 -5.56
C VAL A 148 7.71 -5.14 -6.90
N SER A 149 6.73 -5.77 -7.55
CA SER A 149 6.15 -5.32 -8.83
C SER A 149 4.64 -5.19 -8.79
N ALA A 150 4.02 -5.59 -7.69
CA ALA A 150 2.57 -5.53 -7.48
C ALA A 150 2.25 -5.24 -6.01
N VAL A 151 1.04 -4.74 -5.74
CA VAL A 151 0.54 -4.49 -4.39
C VAL A 151 -0.84 -5.13 -4.19
N PRO A 152 -1.16 -5.56 -2.96
CA PRO A 152 -0.29 -5.59 -1.80
C PRO A 152 0.82 -6.65 -1.93
N THR A 153 2.00 -6.38 -1.40
CA THR A 153 3.05 -7.38 -1.17
C THR A 153 3.44 -7.34 0.30
N VAL A 154 3.49 -8.49 0.95
CA VAL A 154 3.91 -8.63 2.34
C VAL A 154 5.23 -9.38 2.38
N ILE A 155 6.24 -8.78 3.00
CA ILE A 155 7.58 -9.34 3.14
C ILE A 155 7.78 -9.75 4.59
N PHE A 156 8.21 -10.98 4.81
CA PHE A 156 8.45 -11.58 6.13
C PHE A 156 9.94 -11.70 6.39
N ASN A 157 10.41 -11.06 7.47
CA ASN A 157 11.83 -11.09 7.89
C ASN A 157 12.82 -10.81 6.75
N GLU A 158 12.45 -9.95 5.78
CA GLU A 158 13.28 -9.61 4.61
C GLU A 158 13.67 -10.81 3.72
N LYS A 159 12.99 -11.95 3.86
CA LYS A 159 13.34 -13.20 3.17
C LYS A 159 12.26 -13.70 2.23
N LEU A 160 11.01 -13.69 2.67
CA LEU A 160 9.90 -14.29 1.95
C LEU A 160 8.84 -13.26 1.62
N SER A 161 8.18 -13.38 0.49
CA SER A 161 7.07 -12.50 0.12
C SER A 161 5.81 -13.24 -0.26
N LEU A 162 4.67 -12.65 0.10
CA LEU A 162 3.36 -12.97 -0.44
C LEU A 162 2.88 -11.81 -1.30
N VAL A 163 2.62 -12.09 -2.57
CA VAL A 163 2.17 -11.09 -3.54
C VAL A 163 0.66 -11.23 -3.76
N GLY A 164 -0.02 -10.08 -3.75
CA GLY A 164 -1.47 -10.01 -3.92
C GLY A 164 -2.25 -10.09 -2.60
N ALA A 165 -3.56 -9.85 -2.70
CA ALA A 165 -4.48 -9.91 -1.56
C ALA A 165 -4.86 -11.37 -1.26
N VAL A 166 -3.91 -12.14 -0.73
CA VAL A 166 -4.12 -13.55 -0.39
C VAL A 166 -5.07 -13.71 0.79
N PRO A 167 -5.69 -14.91 0.97
CA PRO A 167 -6.50 -15.21 2.15
C PRO A 167 -5.72 -15.05 3.46
N GLU A 168 -6.42 -14.69 4.54
CA GLU A 168 -5.81 -14.42 5.85
C GLU A 168 -5.02 -15.62 6.38
N GLU A 169 -5.50 -16.82 6.13
CA GLU A 169 -4.86 -18.08 6.55
C GLU A 169 -3.44 -18.22 5.98
N ARG A 170 -3.18 -17.66 4.80
CA ARG A 170 -1.83 -17.68 4.21
C ARG A 170 -0.86 -16.80 4.97
N TYR A 171 -1.29 -15.60 5.35
CA TYR A 171 -0.45 -14.72 6.21
C TYR A 171 -0.14 -15.41 7.53
N ARG A 172 -1.16 -16.00 8.18
CA ARG A 172 -1.01 -16.72 9.45
C ARG A 172 -0.06 -17.90 9.33
N ALA A 173 -0.19 -18.71 8.29
CA ALA A 173 0.66 -19.87 8.08
C ALA A 173 2.15 -19.49 7.96
N VAL A 174 2.47 -18.41 7.23
CA VAL A 174 3.86 -17.93 7.13
C VAL A 174 4.36 -17.37 8.45
N ILE A 175 3.53 -16.57 9.14
CA ILE A 175 3.91 -16.00 10.46
C ILE A 175 4.17 -17.13 11.47
N ASP A 176 3.28 -18.11 11.58
CA ASP A 176 3.42 -19.22 12.51
C ASP A 176 4.68 -20.04 12.21
N TRP A 177 4.97 -20.28 10.92
CA TRP A 177 6.18 -20.97 10.49
C TRP A 177 7.46 -20.17 10.86
N VAL A 178 7.47 -18.85 10.65
CA VAL A 178 8.59 -17.98 11.05
C VAL A 178 8.77 -17.97 12.56
N LEU A 179 7.67 -17.84 13.32
CA LEU A 179 7.69 -17.83 14.79
C LEU A 179 8.13 -19.18 15.39
N ALA A 180 7.90 -20.28 14.67
CA ALA A 180 8.37 -21.61 15.04
C ALA A 180 9.86 -21.85 14.72
N GLY A 181 10.58 -20.86 14.20
CA GLY A 181 11.99 -20.99 13.84
C GLY A 181 12.24 -21.66 12.50
N GLU A 182 11.30 -21.51 11.56
CA GLU A 182 11.41 -21.98 10.17
C GLU A 182 11.65 -23.52 10.08
N PRO A 183 10.85 -24.36 10.76
CA PRO A 183 11.10 -25.79 10.86
C PRO A 183 11.09 -26.49 9.50
N GLY A 184 12.10 -27.33 9.23
CA GLY A 184 12.17 -28.19 8.05
C GLY A 184 12.59 -27.52 6.75
N GLY A 185 12.87 -26.23 6.73
CA GLY A 185 13.32 -25.49 5.53
C GLY A 185 12.29 -25.38 4.42
N LEU A 186 11.08 -25.93 4.59
CA LEU A 186 9.98 -25.84 3.63
C LEU A 186 8.98 -24.77 4.07
N VAL A 187 8.75 -23.81 3.22
CA VAL A 187 7.69 -22.82 3.42
C VAL A 187 6.34 -23.50 3.27
N PRO A 188 5.38 -23.31 4.19
CA PRO A 188 4.11 -24.03 4.22
C PRO A 188 3.16 -23.70 3.06
N ILE A 189 3.51 -22.73 2.24
CA ILE A 189 2.74 -22.27 1.09
C ILE A 189 3.69 -21.74 0.00
N GLU A 190 3.17 -21.58 -1.22
CA GLU A 190 3.93 -20.91 -2.29
C GLU A 190 4.19 -19.45 -1.92
N THR A 191 5.46 -19.15 -1.70
CA THR A 191 5.99 -17.78 -1.48
C THR A 191 7.08 -17.51 -2.51
N THR A 192 7.41 -16.25 -2.72
CA THR A 192 8.58 -15.86 -3.51
C THR A 192 9.74 -15.56 -2.56
N ASP A 193 10.88 -16.22 -2.78
CA ASP A 193 12.12 -15.91 -2.07
C ASP A 193 12.71 -14.63 -2.65
N VAL A 194 12.68 -13.55 -1.87
CA VAL A 194 13.20 -12.23 -2.27
C VAL A 194 14.71 -12.12 -2.16
N SER A 195 15.38 -13.01 -1.43
CA SER A 195 16.85 -13.01 -1.29
C SER A 195 17.58 -13.30 -2.60
N GLN A 196 16.88 -13.93 -3.56
CA GLN A 196 17.44 -14.26 -4.88
C GLN A 196 17.27 -13.14 -5.91
N SER A 197 16.50 -12.08 -5.62
CA SER A 197 16.27 -10.97 -6.57
C SER A 197 17.49 -10.05 -6.74
N THR A 198 18.49 -10.16 -5.90
CA THR A 198 19.69 -9.31 -5.92
C THR A 198 20.76 -9.69 -6.97
N SER A 199 20.50 -10.68 -7.83
CA SER A 199 21.48 -11.16 -8.81
C SER A 199 21.29 -10.66 -10.25
N ILE A 200 20.52 -9.58 -10.47
CA ILE A 200 20.54 -8.91 -11.78
C ILE A 200 21.65 -7.86 -11.75
N GLY A 201 22.86 -8.33 -12.11
CA GLY A 201 23.98 -7.45 -12.39
C GLY A 201 23.65 -6.46 -13.53
N PRO A 202 24.37 -5.32 -13.61
CA PRO A 202 24.12 -4.34 -14.64
C PRO A 202 24.28 -4.96 -16.02
N ALA A 203 23.25 -4.82 -16.84
CA ALA A 203 23.32 -5.16 -18.25
C ALA A 203 24.47 -4.36 -18.89
N SER A 204 25.47 -5.06 -19.37
CA SER A 204 26.60 -4.50 -20.09
C SER A 204 26.15 -3.99 -21.46
N SER A 205 26.46 -2.74 -21.75
CA SER A 205 26.60 -2.07 -23.07
C SER A 205 25.30 -1.74 -23.78
#